data_d85d17a6abd326f7f72baaf2e9988733
#
_entry.id   d85d17a6abd326f7f72baaf2e9988733
#
_cell.length_a   1.000
_cell.length_b   1.000
_cell.length_c   1.000
_cell.angle_alpha   90.00
_cell.angle_beta   90.00
_cell.angle_gamma   90.00
#
_symmetry.space_group_name_H-M   'P 1'
#
loop_
_entity.id
_entity.type
_entity.pdbx_description
1 polymer ?
#
loop_
_entity_poly.entity_id
_entity_poly.type
_entity_poly.pdbx_seq_one_letter_code
_entity_poly.pdbx_strand_id
1 'polypeptide(L)'
;SVDKFQNLLADTCLVTDVKKKATKNWEKLEQFIHSHSMIKAYFHGDKNYNEFYTWNGVNGTIDLPVFRVDSPMKGEYSSSDERLLSFIVVTMDVDQCLLTARECLWNTENKTSIQWGSSCTITF
;
A
#
# COMPACT_ATOMS: atom_id res chain seq x y z
N SER A 1 7.84 -6.68 1.50
CA SER A 1 8.05 -7.66 2.57
C SER A 1 7.39 -7.16 3.85
N VAL A 2 7.03 -8.09 4.73
CA VAL A 2 6.41 -7.83 6.05
C VAL A 2 7.21 -6.81 6.85
N ASP A 3 8.52 -6.84 6.74
CA ASP A 3 9.43 -5.93 7.42
C ASP A 3 9.23 -4.46 7.03
N LYS A 4 8.78 -4.16 5.82
CA LYS A 4 8.63 -2.77 5.36
C LYS A 4 7.44 -2.06 6.03
N PHE A 5 6.33 -2.77 6.24
CA PHE A 5 5.17 -2.18 6.91
C PHE A 5 5.41 -2.05 8.43
N GLN A 6 6.07 -3.03 9.04
CA GLN A 6 6.47 -2.98 10.45
C GLN A 6 7.56 -1.95 10.71
N ASN A 7 8.51 -1.78 9.79
CA ASN A 7 9.58 -0.79 9.91
C ASN A 7 9.10 0.64 9.73
N LEU A 8 8.02 0.87 8.99
CA LEU A 8 7.47 2.20 8.80
C LEU A 8 7.06 2.87 10.12
N LEU A 9 6.57 2.10 11.09
CA LEU A 9 6.26 2.63 12.44
C LEU A 9 7.46 2.55 13.40
N ALA A 10 8.43 1.67 13.14
CA ALA A 10 9.63 1.59 13.95
C ALA A 10 10.58 2.77 13.73
N ASP A 11 10.64 3.30 12.50
CA ASP A 11 11.49 4.46 12.17
C ASP A 11 11.01 5.78 12.80
N THR A 12 9.73 5.86 13.20
CA THR A 12 9.18 7.03 13.89
C THR A 12 9.32 6.98 15.42
N CYS A 13 9.86 5.90 15.99
CA CYS A 13 9.87 5.70 17.43
C CYS A 13 11.24 5.26 17.97
N LEU A 14 11.96 6.21 18.56
CA LEU A 14 13.31 6.06 19.15
C LEU A 14 13.39 5.39 20.53
N VAL A 15 12.32 4.80 21.08
CA VAL A 15 12.33 4.25 22.45
C VAL A 15 11.80 2.82 22.49
N THR A 16 12.49 1.94 23.23
CA THR A 16 12.19 0.50 23.39
C THR A 16 10.74 0.21 23.85
N ASP A 17 10.19 1.06 24.69
CA ASP A 17 8.81 0.91 25.18
C ASP A 17 7.75 1.24 24.12
N VAL A 18 8.08 2.11 23.18
CA VAL A 18 7.21 2.45 22.07
C VAL A 18 7.17 1.30 21.05
N LYS A 19 8.30 0.59 20.84
CA LYS A 19 8.33 -0.61 19.99
C LYS A 19 7.43 -1.71 20.55
N LYS A 20 7.47 -1.98 21.85
CA LYS A 20 6.58 -2.96 22.50
C LYS A 20 5.11 -2.55 22.39
N LYS A 21 4.80 -1.26 22.55
CA LYS A 21 3.43 -0.75 22.41
C LYS A 21 2.95 -0.79 20.97
N ALA A 22 3.83 -0.51 20.01
CA ALA A 22 3.54 -0.65 18.58
C ALA A 22 3.25 -2.11 18.22
N THR A 23 4.07 -3.07 18.63
CA THR A 23 3.85 -4.50 18.38
C THR A 23 2.49 -4.96 18.91
N LYS A 24 2.12 -4.56 20.13
CA LYS A 24 0.81 -4.87 20.72
C LYS A 24 -0.36 -4.27 19.92
N ASN A 25 -0.18 -3.10 19.32
CA ASN A 25 -1.20 -2.49 18.47
C ASN A 25 -1.33 -3.24 17.13
N TRP A 26 -0.23 -3.75 16.59
CA TRP A 26 -0.24 -4.59 15.39
C TRP A 26 -0.91 -5.93 15.61
N GLU A 27 -0.69 -6.57 16.75
CA GLU A 27 -1.40 -7.80 17.13
C GLU A 27 -2.91 -7.55 17.22
N LYS A 28 -3.33 -6.41 17.77
CA LYS A 28 -4.75 -6.05 17.82
C LYS A 28 -5.34 -5.81 16.42
N LEU A 29 -4.59 -5.15 15.55
CA LEU A 29 -5.01 -4.92 14.16
C LEU A 29 -5.13 -6.26 13.42
N GLU A 30 -4.17 -7.15 13.58
CA GLU A 30 -4.21 -8.49 13.00
C GLU A 30 -5.45 -9.26 13.48
N GLN A 31 -5.71 -9.29 14.79
CA GLN A 31 -6.90 -9.92 15.37
C GLN A 31 -8.20 -9.31 14.84
N PHE A 32 -8.23 -7.99 14.70
CA PHE A 32 -9.39 -7.28 14.13
C PHE A 32 -9.64 -7.71 12.69
N ILE A 33 -8.62 -7.70 11.85
CA ILE A 33 -8.72 -8.12 10.44
C ILE A 33 -9.10 -9.59 10.34
N HIS A 34 -8.48 -10.46 11.14
CA HIS A 34 -8.82 -11.88 11.18
C HIS A 34 -10.29 -12.14 11.51
N SER A 35 -10.87 -11.34 12.43
CA SER A 35 -12.28 -11.46 12.82
C SER A 35 -13.26 -10.77 11.87
N HIS A 36 -12.77 -10.01 10.88
CA HIS A 36 -13.59 -9.25 9.93
C HIS A 36 -13.26 -9.66 8.50
N SER A 37 -13.74 -10.82 8.08
CA SER A 37 -13.46 -11.42 6.77
C SER A 37 -13.89 -10.57 5.56
N MET A 38 -14.71 -9.53 5.78
CA MET A 38 -15.11 -8.56 4.77
C MET A 38 -14.00 -7.57 4.41
N ILE A 39 -12.96 -7.45 5.22
CA ILE A 39 -11.79 -6.59 4.92
C ILE A 39 -10.91 -7.34 3.91
N LYS A 40 -10.88 -6.88 2.67
CA LYS A 40 -10.19 -7.57 1.56
C LYS A 40 -8.91 -6.89 1.10
N ALA A 41 -8.74 -5.61 1.42
CA ALA A 41 -7.57 -4.85 1.02
C ALA A 41 -7.33 -3.67 1.97
N TYR A 42 -6.09 -3.18 1.99
CA TYR A 42 -5.72 -1.98 2.72
C TYR A 42 -4.92 -1.04 1.81
N PHE A 43 -5.37 0.21 1.73
CA PHE A 43 -4.68 1.26 0.99
C PHE A 43 -4.07 2.26 1.95
N HIS A 44 -2.82 2.64 1.74
CA HIS A 44 -2.14 3.64 2.56
C HIS A 44 -1.15 4.48 1.76
N GLY A 45 -0.81 5.66 2.28
CA GLY A 45 0.25 6.53 1.79
C GLY A 45 1.50 6.45 2.65
N ASP A 46 2.08 7.60 2.97
CA ASP A 46 3.21 7.90 3.84
C ASP A 46 4.58 7.93 3.16
N LYS A 47 4.99 6.90 2.45
CA LYS A 47 6.17 6.98 1.58
C LYS A 47 5.74 7.20 0.14
N ASN A 48 6.38 8.12 -0.53
CA ASN A 48 5.94 8.64 -1.82
C ASN A 48 6.40 7.74 -2.98
N TYR A 49 5.90 6.50 -3.02
CA TYR A 49 6.03 5.56 -4.14
C TYR A 49 4.93 4.50 -4.08
N ASN A 50 4.57 3.94 -5.23
CA ASN A 50 3.61 2.86 -5.33
C ASN A 50 4.26 1.52 -4.97
N GLU A 51 3.55 0.70 -4.21
CA GLU A 51 3.99 -0.67 -3.89
C GLU A 51 2.78 -1.54 -3.58
N PHE A 52 2.82 -2.78 -4.09
CA PHE A 52 1.82 -3.80 -3.81
C PHE A 52 2.47 -4.96 -3.07
N TYR A 53 1.92 -5.36 -1.93
CA TYR A 53 2.45 -6.46 -1.13
C TYR A 53 1.34 -7.11 -0.29
N THR A 54 1.62 -8.27 0.28
CA THR A 54 0.74 -8.93 1.24
C THR A 54 1.30 -8.77 2.65
N TRP A 55 0.45 -8.34 3.57
CA TRP A 55 0.77 -8.34 4.99
C TRP A 55 0.14 -9.58 5.65
N ASN A 56 0.99 -10.43 6.23
CA ASN A 56 0.55 -11.67 6.87
C ASN A 56 0.24 -11.52 8.36
N GLY A 57 0.30 -10.31 8.90
CA GLY A 57 0.18 -10.06 10.34
C GLY A 57 1.51 -10.25 11.08
N VAL A 58 1.47 -10.07 12.39
CA VAL A 58 2.61 -10.29 13.29
C VAL A 58 2.79 -11.79 13.56
N ASN A 59 1.68 -12.53 13.61
CA ASN A 59 1.62 -13.96 13.93
C ASN A 59 1.36 -14.84 12.69
N GLY A 60 1.29 -14.27 11.51
CA GLY A 60 1.05 -14.99 10.27
C GLY A 60 -0.36 -15.58 10.14
N THR A 61 -1.36 -14.94 10.75
CA THR A 61 -2.74 -15.45 10.78
C THR A 61 -3.65 -14.88 9.70
N ILE A 62 -3.16 -13.93 8.91
CA ILE A 62 -3.91 -13.24 7.85
C ILE A 62 -3.08 -13.13 6.57
N ASP A 63 -3.77 -12.93 5.45
CA ASP A 63 -3.19 -12.57 4.15
C ASP A 63 -3.93 -11.33 3.64
N LEU A 64 -3.46 -10.15 4.06
CA LEU A 64 -4.07 -8.88 3.67
C LEU A 64 -3.31 -8.26 2.50
N PRO A 65 -3.94 -8.12 1.32
CA PRO A 65 -3.38 -7.31 0.24
C PRO A 65 -3.25 -5.85 0.64
N VAL A 66 -2.06 -5.30 0.49
CA VAL A 66 -1.75 -3.92 0.86
C VAL A 66 -1.23 -3.17 -0.35
N PHE A 67 -1.81 -2.00 -0.57
CA PHE A 67 -1.49 -1.10 -1.67
C PHE A 67 -0.97 0.21 -1.10
N ARG A 68 0.33 0.46 -1.24
CA ARG A 68 0.89 1.77 -0.98
C ARG A 68 0.69 2.65 -2.20
N VAL A 69 0.20 3.86 -1.97
CA VAL A 69 -0.11 4.83 -3.02
C VAL A 69 0.87 5.98 -2.97
N ASP A 70 1.42 6.33 -4.11
CA ASP A 70 2.30 7.48 -4.27
C ASP A 70 1.53 8.81 -4.08
N SER A 71 2.29 9.86 -3.79
CA SER A 71 1.78 11.23 -3.72
C SER A 71 1.95 11.92 -5.07
N PRO A 72 0.88 12.43 -5.68
CA PRO A 72 1.00 13.13 -6.96
C PRO A 72 1.82 14.42 -6.88
N MET A 73 2.06 14.98 -5.68
CA MET A 73 2.81 16.21 -5.50
C MET A 73 4.24 16.02 -4.96
N LYS A 74 4.51 14.88 -4.31
CA LYS A 74 5.81 14.60 -3.67
C LYS A 74 6.26 13.16 -3.94
N GLY A 75 5.78 12.59 -5.03
CA GLY A 75 6.07 11.23 -5.41
C GLY A 75 7.49 11.01 -5.93
N GLU A 76 7.83 9.78 -6.17
CA GLU A 76 9.12 9.36 -6.70
C GLU A 76 9.47 10.13 -7.99
N TYR A 77 8.50 10.28 -8.88
CA TYR A 77 8.69 10.99 -10.15
C TYR A 77 8.52 12.50 -9.98
N SER A 78 7.48 12.96 -9.30
CA SER A 78 7.16 14.38 -9.15
C SER A 78 8.16 15.15 -8.29
N SER A 79 8.94 14.48 -7.44
CA SER A 79 10.03 15.09 -6.69
C SER A 79 11.19 15.59 -7.57
N SER A 80 11.37 14.99 -8.73
CA SER A 80 12.39 15.40 -9.73
C SER A 80 11.82 16.35 -10.78
N ASP A 81 10.56 16.20 -11.13
CA ASP A 81 9.84 17.06 -12.09
C ASP A 81 8.33 17.02 -11.74
N GLU A 82 7.79 18.15 -11.30
CA GLU A 82 6.37 18.27 -10.90
C GLU A 82 5.36 17.99 -12.02
N ARG A 83 5.82 17.89 -13.27
CA ARG A 83 4.97 17.50 -14.41
C ARG A 83 4.81 15.98 -14.52
N LEU A 84 5.61 15.21 -13.78
CA LEU A 84 5.58 13.76 -13.76
C LEU A 84 4.73 13.31 -12.58
N LEU A 85 3.69 12.56 -12.84
CA LEU A 85 2.77 12.09 -11.79
C LEU A 85 2.69 10.57 -11.80
N SER A 86 2.51 10.02 -10.61
CA SER A 86 2.22 8.61 -10.41
C SER A 86 1.05 8.47 -9.43
N PHE A 87 0.08 7.64 -9.77
CA PHE A 87 -1.09 7.37 -8.93
C PHE A 87 -1.64 5.98 -9.21
N ILE A 88 -2.53 5.51 -8.36
CA ILE A 88 -3.17 4.20 -8.54
C ILE A 88 -4.59 4.39 -9.04
N VAL A 89 -4.92 3.67 -10.11
CA VAL A 89 -6.30 3.51 -10.57
C VAL A 89 -6.81 2.17 -10.04
N VAL A 90 -7.90 2.22 -9.27
CA VAL A 90 -8.56 1.03 -8.74
C VAL A 90 -9.84 0.80 -9.53
N THR A 91 -9.98 -0.41 -10.05
CA THR A 91 -11.21 -0.88 -10.70
C THR A 91 -11.78 -2.05 -9.92
N MET A 92 -13.10 -2.08 -9.81
CA MET A 92 -13.84 -3.19 -9.19
C MET A 92 -14.79 -3.81 -10.20
N ASP A 93 -14.68 -5.10 -10.40
CA ASP A 93 -15.67 -5.93 -11.09
C ASP A 93 -16.46 -6.69 -10.02
N VAL A 94 -17.65 -6.21 -9.74
CA VAL A 94 -18.52 -6.77 -8.68
C VAL A 94 -19.06 -8.14 -9.09
N ASP A 95 -19.33 -8.34 -10.37
CA ASP A 95 -19.88 -9.60 -10.87
C ASP A 95 -18.85 -10.73 -10.80
N GLN A 96 -17.58 -10.41 -11.04
CA GLN A 96 -16.48 -11.37 -10.94
C GLN A 96 -15.77 -11.35 -9.58
N CYS A 97 -16.18 -10.46 -8.67
CA CYS A 97 -15.52 -10.26 -7.37
C CYS A 97 -14.03 -9.96 -7.50
N LEU A 98 -13.65 -9.11 -8.45
CA LEU A 98 -12.27 -8.73 -8.71
C LEU A 98 -12.03 -7.24 -8.40
N LEU A 99 -10.93 -6.96 -7.69
CA LEU A 99 -10.39 -5.62 -7.54
C LEU A 99 -9.01 -5.58 -8.17
N THR A 100 -8.81 -4.68 -9.12
CA THR A 100 -7.51 -4.45 -9.77
C THR A 100 -7.01 -3.06 -9.42
N ALA A 101 -5.84 -2.99 -8.78
CA ALA A 101 -5.09 -1.76 -8.57
C ALA A 101 -3.98 -1.68 -9.62
N ARG A 102 -3.92 -0.58 -10.35
CA ARG A 102 -2.98 -0.40 -11.44
C ARG A 102 -2.28 0.96 -11.34
N GLU A 103 -0.97 0.93 -11.41
CA GLU A 103 -0.17 2.14 -11.45
C GLU A 103 -0.41 2.90 -12.76
N CYS A 104 -0.70 4.17 -12.66
CA CYS A 104 -0.82 5.09 -13.77
C CYS A 104 0.30 6.11 -13.69
N LEU A 105 1.08 6.19 -14.75
CA LEU A 105 2.21 7.09 -14.91
C LEU A 105 1.83 8.16 -15.91
N TRP A 106 1.84 9.42 -15.48
CA TRP A 106 1.55 10.55 -16.34
C TRP A 106 2.83 11.27 -16.73
N ASN A 107 3.00 11.52 -18.01
CA ASN A 107 4.07 12.32 -18.58
C ASN A 107 5.49 11.80 -18.30
N THR A 108 5.64 10.55 -17.85
CA THR A 108 6.95 9.93 -17.67
C THR A 108 7.64 9.74 -19.05
N GLU A 109 8.96 9.76 -19.08
CA GLU A 109 9.76 9.62 -20.30
C GLU A 109 9.43 10.68 -21.39
N ASN A 110 9.06 11.90 -21.00
CA ASN A 110 8.68 12.99 -21.91
C ASN A 110 7.48 12.66 -22.84
N LYS A 111 6.65 11.71 -22.44
CA LYS A 111 5.42 11.37 -23.16
C LYS A 111 4.25 12.13 -22.53
N THR A 112 3.48 12.83 -23.32
CA THR A 112 2.26 13.54 -22.91
C THR A 112 1.04 12.63 -22.85
N SER A 113 1.24 11.38 -22.44
CA SER A 113 0.20 10.36 -22.40
C SER A 113 0.28 9.52 -21.15
N ILE A 114 -0.85 8.95 -20.76
CA ILE A 114 -0.91 7.97 -19.68
C ILE A 114 -0.15 6.70 -20.11
N GLN A 115 0.68 6.23 -19.20
CA GLN A 115 1.33 4.93 -19.30
C GLN A 115 0.92 4.08 -18.11
N TRP A 116 0.80 2.79 -18.34
CA TRP A 116 0.46 1.85 -17.29
C TRP A 116 1.71 1.15 -16.77
N GLY A 117 1.91 1.25 -15.48
CA GLY A 117 2.97 0.53 -14.75
C GLY A 117 2.49 -0.80 -14.19
N SER A 118 2.93 -1.09 -12.97
CA SER A 118 2.60 -2.31 -12.24
C SER A 118 1.09 -2.44 -11.99
N SER A 119 0.61 -3.67 -11.94
CA SER A 119 -0.78 -3.96 -11.57
C SER A 119 -0.85 -5.15 -10.62
N CYS A 120 -1.87 -5.16 -9.78
CA CYS A 120 -2.20 -6.27 -8.90
C CYS A 120 -3.71 -6.47 -8.89
N THR A 121 -4.15 -7.71 -9.09
CA THR A 121 -5.57 -8.08 -9.02
C THR A 121 -5.78 -9.02 -7.85
N ILE A 122 -6.80 -8.76 -7.07
CA ILE A 122 -7.24 -9.60 -5.94
C ILE A 122 -8.69 -10.01 -6.13
N THR A 123 -9.05 -11.17 -5.59
CA THR A 123 -10.44 -11.63 -5.46
C THR A 123 -10.98 -11.24 -4.08
N PHE A 124 -12.23 -10.79 -4.01
CA PHE A 124 -12.87 -10.40 -2.74
C PHE A 124 -14.22 -11.08 -2.50
#